data_3418ff6da1b4d6bcb740c5643f24649c
#
_entry.id   3418ff6da1b4d6bcb740c5643f24649c
#
_cell.length_a   1.000
_cell.length_b   1.000
_cell.length_c   1.000
_cell.angle_alpha   90.00
_cell.angle_beta   90.00
_cell.angle_gamma   90.00
#
_symmetry.space_group_name_H-M   'P 1'
#
loop_
_entity.id
_entity.type
_entity.pdbx_description
1 polymer ?
#
loop_
_entity_poly.entity_id
_entity_poly.type
_entity_poly.pdbx_seq_one_letter_code
_entity_poly.pdbx_strand_id
1 'polypeptide(L)'
;MKTYPIIDWHCDVLMKLHQNPDYSFYDNENLDVNVLKLRKGGVKVQACAIFIDPDAYIDNKYDVALGQIDAFKNNVLKQEGIVHIKHFAEIENLKDDEIGVFLTLEGLDCVGSDITKVKQFIDEGVLSIGMTWNDANLACDGIGETRGAGLTTFGFDVVKLANDRDVFIDVSHISLNGFEDVLDTAKHVIASHSNVQKLASHRRNLNDGQIQRMKDKGALVHFVYCDAFVNDQHRVEPTTIQMLVDHIEHLHHAGLASQLGLGSDFDGISSKIMNLEDASQSQNLLHEISVRLGSAFAEDIAFGNFMRYVNRHF
;
A
#
# COMPACT_ATOMS: atom_id res chain seq x y z
N MET A 1 0.29 -14.38 23.55
CA MET A 1 1.11 -13.26 23.05
C MET A 1 0.23 -12.03 22.95
N LYS A 2 0.78 -10.82 23.05
CA LYS A 2 0.02 -9.58 22.81
C LYS A 2 -0.36 -9.55 21.32
N THR A 3 -1.61 -9.25 21.01
CA THR A 3 -2.07 -9.00 19.63
C THR A 3 -2.07 -7.48 19.41
N TYR A 4 -1.56 -7.04 18.28
CA TYR A 4 -1.50 -5.63 17.89
C TYR A 4 -2.56 -5.38 16.81
N PRO A 5 -3.39 -4.32 16.92
CA PRO A 5 -4.22 -3.90 15.79
C PRO A 5 -3.30 -3.44 14.65
N ILE A 6 -3.62 -3.80 13.41
CA ILE A 6 -2.80 -3.49 12.24
C ILE A 6 -3.59 -2.62 11.27
N ILE A 7 -2.92 -1.61 10.71
CA ILE A 7 -3.32 -0.94 9.48
C ILE A 7 -2.38 -1.43 8.39
N ASP A 8 -2.91 -2.15 7.42
CA ASP A 8 -2.18 -2.63 6.25
C ASP A 8 -2.55 -1.77 5.02
N TRP A 9 -1.56 -1.13 4.43
CA TRP A 9 -1.76 -0.09 3.42
C TRP A 9 -1.79 -0.58 1.99
N HIS A 10 -1.62 -1.90 1.74
CA HIS A 10 -1.65 -2.40 0.38
C HIS A 10 -2.02 -3.88 0.30
N CYS A 11 -3.02 -4.21 -0.53
CA CYS A 11 -3.26 -5.56 -1.03
C CYS A 11 -4.05 -5.50 -2.35
N ASP A 12 -3.88 -6.54 -3.21
CA ASP A 12 -4.49 -6.65 -4.55
C ASP A 12 -5.69 -7.58 -4.62
N VAL A 13 -6.35 -7.77 -3.51
CA VAL A 13 -7.50 -8.70 -3.42
C VAL A 13 -8.61 -8.37 -4.43
N LEU A 14 -8.79 -7.08 -4.79
CA LEU A 14 -9.86 -6.68 -5.72
C LEU A 14 -9.62 -7.19 -7.15
N MET A 15 -8.36 -7.23 -7.59
CA MET A 15 -7.98 -7.82 -8.87
C MET A 15 -8.40 -9.30 -8.91
N LYS A 16 -8.04 -10.08 -7.87
CA LYS A 16 -8.39 -11.50 -7.80
C LYS A 16 -9.91 -11.74 -7.73
N LEU A 17 -10.63 -10.94 -6.94
CA LEU A 17 -12.09 -11.02 -6.84
C LEU A 17 -12.80 -10.65 -8.15
N HIS A 18 -12.28 -9.67 -8.89
CA HIS A 18 -12.81 -9.29 -10.19
C HIS A 18 -12.57 -10.37 -11.26
N GLN A 19 -11.36 -10.97 -11.26
CA GLN A 19 -11.00 -12.04 -12.19
C GLN A 19 -11.71 -13.36 -11.89
N ASN A 20 -12.12 -13.59 -10.64
CA ASN A 20 -12.74 -14.82 -10.16
C ASN A 20 -14.03 -14.51 -9.39
N PRO A 21 -15.17 -14.27 -10.09
CA PRO A 21 -16.43 -13.85 -9.45
C PRO A 21 -17.00 -14.86 -8.44
N ASP A 22 -16.58 -16.12 -8.50
CA ASP A 22 -16.99 -17.18 -7.57
C ASP A 22 -16.19 -17.17 -6.26
N TYR A 23 -15.13 -16.36 -6.15
CA TYR A 23 -14.38 -16.24 -4.91
C TYR A 23 -15.18 -15.47 -3.86
N SER A 24 -15.22 -16.04 -2.64
CA SER A 24 -15.78 -15.38 -1.47
C SER A 24 -14.68 -14.61 -0.72
N PHE A 25 -14.88 -13.34 -0.46
CA PHE A 25 -13.98 -12.58 0.42
C PHE A 25 -14.05 -13.05 1.88
N TYR A 26 -15.04 -13.88 2.25
CA TYR A 26 -15.15 -14.36 3.63
C TYR A 26 -14.01 -15.32 4.01
N ASP A 27 -13.76 -16.37 3.19
CA ASP A 27 -12.89 -17.50 3.58
C ASP A 27 -12.15 -18.18 2.42
N ASN A 28 -12.15 -17.66 1.20
CA ASN A 28 -11.53 -18.32 0.05
C ASN A 28 -10.02 -18.53 0.29
N GLU A 29 -9.56 -19.77 0.15
CA GLU A 29 -8.16 -20.17 0.42
C GLU A 29 -7.15 -19.55 -0.58
N ASN A 30 -7.58 -19.24 -1.82
CA ASN A 30 -6.72 -18.63 -2.85
C ASN A 30 -6.48 -17.13 -2.65
N LEU A 31 -7.15 -16.53 -1.66
CA LEU A 31 -6.92 -15.12 -1.26
C LEU A 31 -5.97 -15.07 -0.07
N ASP A 32 -4.95 -14.23 -0.16
CA ASP A 32 -4.07 -13.92 0.96
C ASP A 32 -4.78 -13.04 1.99
N VAL A 33 -5.72 -12.22 1.51
CA VAL A 33 -6.56 -11.33 2.30
C VAL A 33 -8.02 -11.75 2.17
N ASN A 34 -8.62 -12.19 3.29
CA ASN A 34 -10.05 -12.45 3.43
C ASN A 34 -10.47 -12.21 4.90
N VAL A 35 -11.77 -12.21 5.18
CA VAL A 35 -12.28 -11.85 6.51
C VAL A 35 -11.68 -12.71 7.62
N LEU A 36 -11.61 -14.03 7.43
CA LEU A 36 -11.08 -14.94 8.46
C LEU A 36 -9.58 -14.71 8.70
N LYS A 37 -8.81 -14.49 7.64
CA LYS A 37 -7.37 -14.21 7.72
C LYS A 37 -7.09 -12.86 8.35
N LEU A 38 -7.84 -11.80 7.99
CA LEU A 38 -7.74 -10.48 8.60
C LEU A 38 -8.02 -10.53 10.09
N ARG A 39 -9.11 -11.18 10.51
CA ARG A 39 -9.45 -11.34 11.93
C ARG A 39 -8.37 -12.11 12.69
N LYS A 40 -7.89 -13.22 12.14
CA LYS A 40 -6.84 -14.03 12.77
C LYS A 40 -5.52 -13.27 12.89
N GLY A 41 -5.17 -12.47 11.88
CA GLY A 41 -3.97 -11.63 11.85
C GLY A 41 -4.07 -10.34 12.67
N GLY A 42 -5.26 -10.00 13.20
CA GLY A 42 -5.46 -8.75 13.96
C GLY A 42 -5.46 -7.51 13.07
N VAL A 43 -5.75 -7.65 11.77
CA VAL A 43 -5.84 -6.50 10.86
C VAL A 43 -7.13 -5.75 11.16
N LYS A 44 -6.97 -4.50 11.57
CA LYS A 44 -8.05 -3.59 11.93
C LYS A 44 -8.48 -2.71 10.76
N VAL A 45 -7.54 -2.39 9.87
CA VAL A 45 -7.81 -1.59 8.66
C VAL A 45 -6.99 -2.18 7.51
N GLN A 46 -7.63 -2.39 6.36
CA GLN A 46 -7.01 -2.90 5.15
C GLN A 46 -7.25 -1.97 3.96
N ALA A 47 -6.18 -1.50 3.32
CA ALA A 47 -6.26 -0.88 2.00
C ALA A 47 -6.47 -1.95 0.92
N CYS A 48 -7.40 -1.70 0.01
CA CYS A 48 -7.71 -2.56 -1.14
C CYS A 48 -7.37 -1.78 -2.42
N ALA A 49 -6.32 -2.20 -3.12
CA ALA A 49 -5.87 -1.55 -4.34
C ALA A 49 -6.79 -1.89 -5.53
N ILE A 50 -7.07 -0.88 -6.34
CA ILE A 50 -7.58 -1.02 -7.69
C ILE A 50 -6.33 -1.04 -8.57
N PHE A 51 -5.98 -2.20 -9.09
CA PHE A 51 -4.81 -2.42 -9.93
C PHE A 51 -5.18 -3.06 -11.26
N ILE A 52 -4.64 -2.53 -12.34
CA ILE A 52 -4.77 -3.11 -13.68
C ILE A 52 -3.37 -3.32 -14.24
N ASP A 53 -3.01 -4.59 -14.48
CA ASP A 53 -1.73 -4.95 -15.08
C ASP A 53 -1.54 -4.21 -16.42
N PRO A 54 -0.53 -3.33 -16.54
CA PRO A 54 -0.27 -2.59 -17.78
C PRO A 54 0.07 -3.49 -18.96
N ASP A 55 0.69 -4.66 -18.69
CA ASP A 55 1.11 -5.63 -19.71
C ASP A 55 -0.04 -6.52 -20.19
N ALA A 56 -1.15 -6.57 -19.44
CA ALA A 56 -2.32 -7.32 -19.86
C ALA A 56 -2.99 -6.63 -21.07
N TYR A 57 -3.26 -7.44 -22.11
CA TYR A 57 -4.06 -6.96 -23.26
C TYR A 57 -5.52 -6.76 -22.82
N ILE A 58 -5.87 -5.51 -22.50
CA ILE A 58 -7.19 -5.10 -22.02
C ILE A 58 -7.65 -3.90 -22.84
N ASP A 59 -8.73 -4.08 -23.61
CA ASP A 59 -9.27 -3.02 -24.49
C ASP A 59 -9.80 -1.82 -23.70
N ASN A 60 -10.35 -2.06 -22.50
CA ASN A 60 -10.92 -1.01 -21.66
C ASN A 60 -10.48 -1.15 -20.19
N LYS A 61 -9.30 -0.63 -19.88
CA LYS A 61 -8.75 -0.65 -18.52
C LYS A 61 -9.65 0.09 -17.51
N TYR A 62 -10.39 1.11 -17.96
CA TYR A 62 -11.29 1.85 -17.08
C TYR A 62 -12.49 1.00 -16.63
N ASP A 63 -13.09 0.20 -17.51
CA ASP A 63 -14.19 -0.70 -17.13
C ASP A 63 -13.71 -1.81 -16.18
N VAL A 64 -12.47 -2.29 -16.35
CA VAL A 64 -11.86 -3.23 -15.40
C VAL A 64 -11.68 -2.60 -14.02
N ALA A 65 -11.24 -1.35 -13.96
CA ALA A 65 -11.13 -0.63 -12.68
C ALA A 65 -12.50 -0.45 -12.00
N LEU A 66 -13.54 -0.10 -12.77
CA LEU A 66 -14.92 -0.03 -12.26
C LEU A 66 -15.41 -1.39 -11.80
N GLY A 67 -15.06 -2.47 -12.52
CA GLY A 67 -15.39 -3.84 -12.12
C GLY A 67 -14.75 -4.25 -10.79
N GLN A 68 -13.53 -3.77 -10.47
CA GLN A 68 -12.91 -3.97 -9.17
C GLN A 68 -13.64 -3.19 -8.06
N ILE A 69 -14.13 -1.97 -8.33
CA ILE A 69 -14.99 -1.23 -7.40
C ILE A 69 -16.31 -2.00 -7.17
N ASP A 70 -16.88 -2.60 -8.22
CA ASP A 70 -18.08 -3.42 -8.08
C ASP A 70 -17.82 -4.67 -7.24
N ALA A 71 -16.66 -5.33 -7.40
CA ALA A 71 -16.23 -6.43 -6.54
C ALA A 71 -16.06 -5.97 -5.08
N PHE A 72 -15.47 -4.79 -4.84
CA PHE A 72 -15.38 -4.20 -3.51
C PHE A 72 -16.77 -4.01 -2.88
N LYS A 73 -17.71 -3.37 -3.60
CA LYS A 73 -19.06 -3.10 -3.10
C LYS A 73 -19.89 -4.37 -2.87
N ASN A 74 -19.76 -5.37 -3.77
CA ASN A 74 -20.67 -6.51 -3.81
C ASN A 74 -20.08 -7.77 -3.16
N ASN A 75 -18.77 -7.85 -2.92
CA ASN A 75 -18.15 -8.98 -2.27
C ASN A 75 -17.50 -8.56 -0.94
N VAL A 76 -16.66 -7.52 -0.91
CA VAL A 76 -15.96 -7.08 0.30
C VAL A 76 -16.92 -6.42 1.30
N LEU A 77 -17.64 -5.37 0.90
CA LEU A 77 -18.53 -4.62 1.80
C LEU A 77 -19.81 -5.38 2.22
N LYS A 78 -20.10 -6.53 1.60
CA LYS A 78 -21.25 -7.37 2.01
C LYS A 78 -20.94 -8.26 3.20
N GLN A 79 -19.69 -8.36 3.61
CA GLN A 79 -19.29 -9.20 4.74
C GLN A 79 -19.62 -8.53 6.07
N GLU A 80 -20.11 -9.33 7.01
CA GLU A 80 -20.46 -8.85 8.35
C GLU A 80 -19.22 -8.31 9.09
N GLY A 81 -19.34 -7.10 9.67
CA GLY A 81 -18.28 -6.43 10.40
C GLY A 81 -17.23 -5.76 9.49
N ILE A 82 -17.46 -5.66 8.17
CA ILE A 82 -16.62 -4.87 7.27
C ILE A 82 -17.24 -3.48 7.07
N VAL A 83 -16.43 -2.45 7.29
CA VAL A 83 -16.86 -1.03 7.24
C VAL A 83 -16.04 -0.28 6.19
N HIS A 84 -16.71 0.39 5.25
CA HIS A 84 -16.04 1.25 4.27
C HIS A 84 -15.55 2.54 4.94
N ILE A 85 -14.26 2.76 4.95
CA ILE A 85 -13.62 4.00 5.40
C ILE A 85 -13.51 4.93 4.20
N LYS A 86 -14.20 6.05 4.23
CA LYS A 86 -14.15 7.12 3.22
C LYS A 86 -13.38 8.35 3.68
N HIS A 87 -13.13 8.45 4.98
CA HIS A 87 -12.28 9.46 5.60
C HIS A 87 -11.48 8.82 6.73
N PHE A 88 -10.19 9.08 6.81
CA PHE A 88 -9.33 8.39 7.78
C PHE A 88 -9.72 8.63 9.25
N ALA A 89 -10.35 9.76 9.56
CA ALA A 89 -10.90 10.01 10.91
C ALA A 89 -11.98 8.98 11.33
N GLU A 90 -12.63 8.30 10.39
CA GLU A 90 -13.63 7.27 10.67
C GLU A 90 -13.02 6.01 11.31
N ILE A 91 -11.69 5.81 11.19
CA ILE A 91 -10.99 4.67 11.81
C ILE A 91 -11.18 4.65 13.33
N GLU A 92 -11.24 5.82 13.98
CA GLU A 92 -11.46 5.93 15.43
C GLU A 92 -12.84 5.47 15.87
N ASN A 93 -13.80 5.41 14.95
CA ASN A 93 -15.19 5.02 15.24
C ASN A 93 -15.44 3.51 15.05
N LEU A 94 -14.44 2.75 14.57
CA LEU A 94 -14.57 1.31 14.37
C LEU A 94 -14.74 0.58 15.71
N LYS A 95 -15.78 -0.26 15.80
CA LYS A 95 -15.99 -1.15 16.96
C LYS A 95 -14.91 -2.25 16.97
N ASP A 96 -14.73 -2.90 18.12
CA ASP A 96 -13.69 -3.92 18.31
C ASP A 96 -13.78 -5.06 17.29
N ASP A 97 -14.98 -5.48 16.91
CA ASP A 97 -15.27 -6.56 15.98
C ASP A 97 -15.34 -6.12 14.50
N GLU A 98 -15.26 -4.82 14.23
CA GLU A 98 -15.28 -4.25 12.88
C GLU A 98 -13.86 -4.14 12.29
N ILE A 99 -13.77 -4.36 10.98
CA ILE A 99 -12.58 -4.13 10.15
C ILE A 99 -12.91 -3.03 9.16
N GLY A 100 -12.12 -1.95 9.19
CA GLY A 100 -12.19 -0.89 8.19
C GLY A 100 -11.53 -1.33 6.89
N VAL A 101 -12.14 -1.00 5.76
CA VAL A 101 -11.54 -1.19 4.43
C VAL A 101 -11.65 0.10 3.63
N PHE A 102 -10.62 0.45 2.87
CA PHE A 102 -10.64 1.61 1.98
C PHE A 102 -10.01 1.31 0.63
N LEU A 103 -10.37 2.12 -0.37
CA LEU A 103 -9.87 1.99 -1.73
C LEU A 103 -8.58 2.79 -1.92
N THR A 104 -7.64 2.21 -2.67
CA THR A 104 -6.50 2.90 -3.28
C THR A 104 -6.48 2.66 -4.78
N LEU A 105 -5.85 3.53 -5.55
CA LEU A 105 -5.66 3.36 -6.99
C LEU A 105 -4.18 3.19 -7.26
N GLU A 106 -3.77 2.04 -7.81
CA GLU A 106 -2.38 1.74 -8.15
C GLU A 106 -2.16 1.89 -9.66
N GLY A 107 -1.59 3.02 -10.04
CA GLY A 107 -1.38 3.40 -11.43
C GLY A 107 -2.58 4.07 -12.09
N LEU A 108 -2.28 5.06 -12.94
CA LEU A 108 -3.28 5.86 -13.67
C LEU A 108 -3.53 5.37 -15.10
N ASP A 109 -3.11 4.15 -15.42
CA ASP A 109 -3.26 3.55 -16.75
C ASP A 109 -4.72 3.48 -17.22
N CYS A 110 -5.63 3.28 -16.26
CA CYS A 110 -7.05 3.15 -16.54
C CYS A 110 -7.74 4.47 -16.86
N VAL A 111 -7.17 5.62 -16.51
CA VAL A 111 -7.83 6.92 -16.70
C VAL A 111 -7.38 7.64 -17.98
N GLY A 112 -6.26 7.22 -18.60
CA GLY A 112 -5.65 7.96 -19.69
C GLY A 112 -5.22 9.35 -19.22
N SER A 113 -5.72 10.42 -19.88
CA SER A 113 -5.51 11.81 -19.47
C SER A 113 -6.81 12.51 -19.03
N ASP A 114 -7.79 11.76 -18.58
CA ASP A 114 -9.11 12.27 -18.20
C ASP A 114 -9.20 12.49 -16.69
N ILE A 115 -9.03 13.74 -16.25
CA ILE A 115 -9.10 14.14 -14.84
C ILE A 115 -10.48 13.86 -14.21
N THR A 116 -11.56 13.79 -15.02
CA THR A 116 -12.90 13.50 -14.50
C THR A 116 -13.03 12.07 -14.04
N LYS A 117 -12.29 11.13 -14.64
CA LYS A 117 -12.21 9.74 -14.19
C LYS A 117 -11.45 9.63 -12.87
N VAL A 118 -10.34 10.38 -12.70
CA VAL A 118 -9.63 10.45 -11.40
C VAL A 118 -10.56 10.98 -10.31
N LYS A 119 -11.30 12.05 -10.60
CA LYS A 119 -12.29 12.60 -9.69
C LYS A 119 -13.36 11.56 -9.31
N GLN A 120 -13.83 10.76 -10.28
CA GLN A 120 -14.80 9.70 -10.02
C GLN A 120 -14.26 8.65 -9.04
N PHE A 121 -13.00 8.21 -9.17
CA PHE A 121 -12.39 7.29 -8.22
C PHE A 121 -12.33 7.87 -6.80
N ILE A 122 -11.98 9.14 -6.66
CA ILE A 122 -12.00 9.83 -5.37
C ILE A 122 -13.43 9.90 -4.80
N ASP A 123 -14.43 10.22 -5.62
CA ASP A 123 -15.84 10.26 -5.21
C ASP A 123 -16.38 8.87 -4.82
N GLU A 124 -15.79 7.77 -5.34
CA GLU A 124 -16.06 6.38 -4.91
C GLU A 124 -15.38 6.01 -3.59
N GLY A 125 -14.46 6.83 -3.07
CA GLY A 125 -13.80 6.64 -1.79
C GLY A 125 -12.34 6.21 -1.89
N VAL A 126 -11.68 6.44 -3.04
CA VAL A 126 -10.22 6.26 -3.15
C VAL A 126 -9.52 7.33 -2.29
N LEU A 127 -8.68 6.87 -1.35
CA LEU A 127 -7.97 7.72 -0.39
C LEU A 127 -6.46 7.84 -0.69
N SER A 128 -5.95 7.07 -1.65
CA SER A 128 -4.56 7.15 -2.11
C SER A 128 -4.46 6.85 -3.59
N ILE A 129 -3.61 7.60 -4.30
CA ILE A 129 -3.38 7.46 -5.75
C ILE A 129 -1.89 7.23 -5.99
N GLY A 130 -1.54 6.02 -6.48
CA GLY A 130 -0.27 5.72 -7.12
C GLY A 130 -0.26 6.27 -8.54
N MET A 131 0.75 7.06 -8.87
CA MET A 131 0.82 7.71 -10.19
C MET A 131 1.06 6.69 -11.30
N THR A 132 1.85 5.66 -11.01
CA THR A 132 2.25 4.61 -11.96
C THR A 132 2.33 3.25 -11.28
N TRP A 133 2.28 2.17 -12.05
CA TRP A 133 2.99 0.94 -11.74
C TRP A 133 4.43 1.06 -12.26
N ASN A 134 5.07 -0.02 -12.74
CA ASN A 134 6.49 0.01 -13.14
C ASN A 134 6.76 0.75 -14.46
N ASP A 135 5.76 0.86 -15.34
CA ASP A 135 5.90 1.41 -16.68
C ASP A 135 5.43 2.86 -16.77
N ALA A 136 5.68 3.50 -17.92
CA ALA A 136 5.19 4.85 -18.18
C ALA A 136 3.70 4.86 -18.50
N ASN A 137 3.00 5.87 -17.98
CA ASN A 137 1.65 6.21 -18.41
C ASN A 137 1.56 7.72 -18.76
N LEU A 138 0.35 8.24 -18.97
CA LEU A 138 0.18 9.65 -19.35
C LEU A 138 0.40 10.65 -18.18
N ALA A 139 0.54 10.17 -16.95
CA ALA A 139 0.79 11.01 -15.78
C ALA A 139 2.27 11.09 -15.41
N CYS A 140 3.01 9.98 -15.52
CA CYS A 140 4.40 9.87 -15.06
C CYS A 140 5.08 8.63 -15.64
N ASP A 141 6.42 8.57 -15.57
CA ASP A 141 7.16 7.33 -15.75
C ASP A 141 7.18 6.52 -14.45
N GLY A 142 7.06 5.20 -14.57
CA GLY A 142 7.32 4.25 -13.49
C GLY A 142 8.81 3.96 -13.33
N ILE A 143 9.17 3.26 -12.24
CA ILE A 143 10.58 2.91 -11.92
C ILE A 143 11.18 1.93 -12.92
N GLY A 144 10.36 1.23 -13.70
CA GLY A 144 10.78 0.32 -14.77
C GLY A 144 11.19 1.03 -16.04
N GLU A 145 10.71 2.26 -16.24
CA GLU A 145 10.93 3.01 -17.47
C GLU A 145 12.37 3.57 -17.54
N THR A 146 13.09 3.24 -18.61
CA THR A 146 14.50 3.64 -18.75
C THR A 146 14.68 5.15 -18.92
N ARG A 147 13.69 5.86 -19.46
CA ARG A 147 13.68 7.31 -19.60
C ARG A 147 13.67 8.00 -18.24
N GLY A 148 12.89 7.46 -17.27
CA GLY A 148 12.81 7.93 -15.91
C GLY A 148 12.32 9.38 -15.80
N ALA A 149 11.41 9.81 -16.70
CA ALA A 149 10.84 11.17 -16.66
C ALA A 149 9.97 11.38 -15.42
N GLY A 150 9.80 12.65 -15.03
CA GLY A 150 8.94 13.07 -13.94
C GLY A 150 7.46 13.18 -14.33
N LEU A 151 6.70 13.96 -13.56
CA LEU A 151 5.29 14.21 -13.81
C LEU A 151 5.08 14.96 -15.14
N THR A 152 4.09 14.55 -15.89
CA THR A 152 3.55 15.32 -17.01
C THR A 152 2.66 16.44 -16.50
N THR A 153 2.19 17.32 -17.41
CA THR A 153 1.16 18.34 -17.06
C THR A 153 -0.07 17.67 -16.43
N PHE A 154 -0.52 16.55 -17.00
CA PHE A 154 -1.63 15.79 -16.42
C PHE A 154 -1.29 15.22 -15.04
N GLY A 155 -0.06 14.71 -14.82
CA GLY A 155 0.40 14.27 -13.51
C GLY A 155 0.33 15.37 -12.46
N PHE A 156 0.76 16.59 -12.78
CA PHE A 156 0.63 17.76 -11.88
C PHE A 156 -0.84 18.13 -11.60
N ASP A 157 -1.74 18.03 -12.60
CA ASP A 157 -3.18 18.25 -12.40
C ASP A 157 -3.78 17.20 -11.43
N VAL A 158 -3.34 15.94 -11.51
CA VAL A 158 -3.75 14.89 -10.56
C VAL A 158 -3.25 15.19 -9.15
N VAL A 159 -1.98 15.57 -8.99
CA VAL A 159 -1.45 15.97 -7.66
C VAL A 159 -2.22 17.14 -7.09
N LYS A 160 -2.54 18.15 -7.92
CA LYS A 160 -3.37 19.29 -7.49
C LYS A 160 -4.75 18.84 -7.02
N LEU A 161 -5.43 17.99 -7.79
CA LEU A 161 -6.75 17.45 -7.40
C LEU A 161 -6.66 16.66 -6.09
N ALA A 162 -5.63 15.83 -5.90
CA ALA A 162 -5.41 15.07 -4.67
C ALA A 162 -5.20 16.02 -3.46
N ASN A 163 -4.42 17.10 -3.64
CA ASN A 163 -4.21 18.13 -2.61
C ASN A 163 -5.53 18.83 -2.21
N ASP A 164 -6.37 19.16 -3.21
CA ASP A 164 -7.66 19.83 -2.99
C ASP A 164 -8.68 18.91 -2.28
N ARG A 165 -8.46 17.60 -2.30
CA ARG A 165 -9.37 16.56 -1.76
C ARG A 165 -8.79 15.77 -0.56
N ASP A 166 -7.64 16.18 -0.05
CA ASP A 166 -6.91 15.50 1.04
C ASP A 166 -6.68 13.99 0.78
N VAL A 167 -6.31 13.65 -0.48
CA VAL A 167 -5.97 12.30 -0.91
C VAL A 167 -4.44 12.15 -0.95
N PHE A 168 -3.91 11.00 -0.50
CA PHE A 168 -2.48 10.71 -0.58
C PHE A 168 -2.02 10.52 -2.03
N ILE A 169 -0.79 10.97 -2.32
CA ILE A 169 -0.04 10.50 -3.49
C ILE A 169 0.95 9.44 -3.02
N ASP A 170 0.85 8.26 -3.61
CA ASP A 170 1.73 7.14 -3.34
C ASP A 170 2.91 7.15 -4.31
N VAL A 171 4.12 7.11 -3.74
CA VAL A 171 5.38 7.11 -4.49
C VAL A 171 5.96 5.72 -4.69
N SER A 172 5.27 4.66 -4.28
CA SER A 172 5.62 3.30 -4.70
C SER A 172 5.54 3.19 -6.22
N HIS A 173 6.47 2.47 -6.85
CA HIS A 173 6.59 2.28 -8.30
C HIS A 173 7.00 3.49 -9.17
N ILE A 174 6.96 4.72 -8.66
CA ILE A 174 7.23 5.93 -9.46
C ILE A 174 8.72 6.03 -9.85
N SER A 175 9.02 6.68 -10.97
CA SER A 175 10.40 7.02 -11.36
C SER A 175 11.08 7.92 -10.34
N LEU A 176 12.43 7.99 -10.38
CA LEU A 176 13.17 8.86 -9.47
C LEU A 176 12.83 10.34 -9.67
N ASN A 177 12.65 10.81 -10.92
CA ASN A 177 12.25 12.21 -11.16
C ASN A 177 10.78 12.45 -10.74
N GLY A 178 9.88 11.49 -10.99
CA GLY A 178 8.50 11.59 -10.52
C GLY A 178 8.39 11.61 -9.00
N PHE A 179 9.24 10.86 -8.31
CA PHE A 179 9.36 10.90 -6.86
C PHE A 179 9.70 12.33 -6.37
N GLU A 180 10.71 12.98 -6.94
CA GLU A 180 11.08 14.35 -6.57
C GLU A 180 9.95 15.35 -6.83
N ASP A 181 9.30 15.28 -8.02
CA ASP A 181 8.17 16.15 -8.37
C ASP A 181 7.01 16.00 -7.37
N VAL A 182 6.69 14.77 -6.97
CA VAL A 182 5.65 14.48 -5.96
C VAL A 182 6.04 15.03 -4.61
N LEU A 183 7.28 14.79 -4.14
CA LEU A 183 7.74 15.29 -2.84
C LEU A 183 7.69 16.82 -2.76
N ASP A 184 7.92 17.51 -3.88
CA ASP A 184 7.89 18.97 -3.93
C ASP A 184 6.46 19.55 -3.99
N THR A 185 5.48 18.81 -4.52
CA THR A 185 4.17 19.37 -4.86
C THR A 185 2.99 18.78 -4.12
N ALA A 186 3.06 17.48 -3.70
CA ALA A 186 1.96 16.84 -3.01
C ALA A 186 1.92 17.22 -1.52
N LYS A 187 0.70 17.37 -0.98
CA LYS A 187 0.43 17.65 0.44
C LYS A 187 0.67 16.42 1.30
N HIS A 188 0.05 15.30 0.96
CA HIS A 188 0.14 14.03 1.67
C HIS A 188 0.86 13.01 0.79
N VAL A 189 2.00 12.50 1.26
CA VAL A 189 2.84 11.56 0.52
C VAL A 189 3.05 10.28 1.33
N ILE A 190 2.97 9.15 0.65
CA ILE A 190 3.26 7.84 1.20
C ILE A 190 4.05 6.98 0.20
N ALA A 191 4.97 6.16 0.69
CA ALA A 191 5.42 4.96 0.00
C ALA A 191 4.65 3.79 0.63
N SER A 192 3.55 3.38 0.01
CA SER A 192 2.59 2.44 0.61
C SER A 192 3.16 1.03 0.78
N HIS A 193 4.14 0.63 -0.06
CA HIS A 193 4.77 -0.69 -0.05
C HIS A 193 6.19 -0.63 -0.65
N SER A 194 7.17 -0.21 0.16
CA SER A 194 8.59 -0.06 -0.25
C SER A 194 9.55 -0.39 0.89
N ASN A 195 10.71 -0.98 0.54
CA ASN A 195 11.76 -1.35 1.49
C ASN A 195 13.04 -0.52 1.26
N VAL A 196 14.20 -0.98 1.73
CA VAL A 196 15.48 -0.26 1.75
C VAL A 196 16.45 -0.82 0.71
N GLN A 197 16.85 -0.01 -0.28
CA GLN A 197 17.71 -0.46 -1.38
C GLN A 197 19.12 -0.87 -0.92
N LYS A 198 19.61 -0.27 0.14
CA LYS A 198 20.93 -0.62 0.71
C LYS A 198 21.00 -2.05 1.26
N LEU A 199 19.88 -2.64 1.66
CA LEU A 199 19.79 -3.99 2.21
C LEU A 199 19.38 -5.03 1.15
N ALA A 200 18.57 -4.63 0.17
CA ALA A 200 18.26 -5.44 -1.00
C ALA A 200 18.22 -4.53 -2.23
N SER A 201 19.07 -4.83 -3.22
CA SER A 201 19.41 -3.93 -4.34
C SER A 201 18.31 -3.74 -5.38
N HIS A 202 17.07 -4.16 -5.08
CA HIS A 202 15.95 -4.07 -6.00
C HIS A 202 15.56 -2.61 -6.28
N ARG A 203 15.29 -2.27 -7.56
CA ARG A 203 14.93 -0.90 -8.00
C ARG A 203 13.68 -0.31 -7.34
N ARG A 204 12.77 -1.18 -6.84
CA ARG A 204 11.54 -0.79 -6.13
C ARG A 204 11.79 -0.30 -4.70
N ASN A 205 12.97 -0.59 -4.16
CA ASN A 205 13.37 -0.16 -2.82
C ASN A 205 13.86 1.29 -2.83
N LEU A 206 13.62 2.00 -1.74
CA LEU A 206 14.04 3.39 -1.56
C LEU A 206 15.56 3.47 -1.33
N ASN A 207 16.23 4.32 -2.09
CA ASN A 207 17.64 4.65 -1.85
C ASN A 207 17.80 5.67 -0.71
N ASP A 208 19.04 5.88 -0.25
CA ASP A 208 19.35 6.77 0.90
C ASP A 208 18.86 8.22 0.65
N GLY A 209 18.94 8.70 -0.60
CA GLY A 209 18.44 10.04 -0.96
C GLY A 209 16.91 10.14 -0.83
N GLN A 210 16.17 9.17 -1.35
CA GLN A 210 14.73 9.10 -1.21
C GLN A 210 14.30 8.97 0.25
N ILE A 211 14.97 8.14 1.04
CA ILE A 211 14.72 7.98 2.48
C ILE A 211 14.88 9.33 3.20
N GLN A 212 15.97 10.07 2.91
CA GLN A 212 16.17 11.39 3.52
C GLN A 212 15.06 12.38 3.12
N ARG A 213 14.65 12.38 1.85
CA ARG A 213 13.55 13.23 1.35
C ARG A 213 12.20 12.89 2.03
N MET A 214 11.88 11.59 2.18
CA MET A 214 10.67 11.14 2.90
C MET A 214 10.70 11.59 4.36
N LYS A 215 11.86 11.47 5.02
CA LYS A 215 12.06 11.93 6.39
C LYS A 215 11.82 13.43 6.54
N ASP A 216 12.45 14.24 5.69
CA ASP A 216 12.36 15.70 5.74
C ASP A 216 10.95 16.22 5.45
N LYS A 217 10.23 15.54 4.55
CA LYS A 217 8.82 15.81 4.24
C LYS A 217 7.86 15.43 5.38
N GLY A 218 8.26 14.52 6.28
CA GLY A 218 7.35 13.87 7.22
C GLY A 218 6.39 12.87 6.55
N ALA A 219 6.78 12.36 5.36
CA ALA A 219 6.00 11.42 4.57
C ALA A 219 6.06 10.00 5.15
N LEU A 220 5.04 9.18 4.91
CA LEU A 220 4.93 7.84 5.46
C LEU A 220 5.67 6.80 4.59
N VAL A 221 6.31 5.83 5.24
CA VAL A 221 7.00 4.71 4.57
C VAL A 221 6.50 3.39 5.16
N HIS A 222 5.83 2.59 4.34
CA HIS A 222 5.25 1.31 4.73
C HIS A 222 5.98 0.16 4.03
N PHE A 223 6.26 -0.89 4.80
CA PHE A 223 7.10 -2.01 4.36
C PHE A 223 6.30 -3.05 3.59
N VAL A 224 6.84 -3.46 2.43
CA VAL A 224 6.30 -4.52 1.58
C VAL A 224 6.85 -5.89 2.01
N TYR A 225 6.02 -6.94 1.85
CA TYR A 225 6.38 -8.32 2.21
C TYR A 225 6.85 -9.16 1.02
N CYS A 226 7.12 -8.52 -0.12
CA CYS A 226 7.70 -9.18 -1.29
C CYS A 226 9.14 -9.63 -0.97
N ASP A 227 9.39 -10.93 -1.05
CA ASP A 227 10.69 -11.53 -0.73
C ASP A 227 11.84 -10.97 -1.56
N ALA A 228 11.58 -10.68 -2.86
CA ALA A 228 12.55 -10.10 -3.78
C ALA A 228 12.98 -8.66 -3.40
N PHE A 229 12.18 -7.96 -2.58
CA PHE A 229 12.52 -6.61 -2.10
C PHE A 229 13.13 -6.64 -0.70
N VAL A 230 13.20 -7.82 -0.09
CA VAL A 230 13.80 -8.04 1.24
C VAL A 230 15.14 -8.75 1.15
N ASN A 231 15.31 -9.67 0.20
CA ASN A 231 16.49 -10.52 0.11
C ASN A 231 16.99 -10.66 -1.33
N ASP A 232 18.19 -10.17 -1.62
CA ASP A 232 18.83 -10.33 -2.94
C ASP A 232 19.06 -11.80 -3.32
N GLN A 233 19.10 -12.69 -2.33
CA GLN A 233 19.29 -14.13 -2.49
C GLN A 233 17.98 -14.95 -2.46
N HIS A 234 16.80 -14.30 -2.51
CA HIS A 234 15.48 -14.93 -2.36
C HIS A 234 15.25 -16.17 -3.26
N ARG A 235 15.96 -16.29 -4.39
CA ARG A 235 15.86 -17.44 -5.30
C ARG A 235 16.68 -18.68 -4.85
N VAL A 236 17.59 -18.51 -3.92
CA VAL A 236 18.51 -19.55 -3.45
C VAL A 236 18.40 -19.85 -1.97
N GLU A 237 17.87 -18.92 -1.19
CA GLU A 237 17.60 -19.09 0.23
C GLU A 237 16.24 -18.50 0.62
N PRO A 238 15.53 -19.10 1.60
CA PRO A 238 14.25 -18.57 2.06
C PRO A 238 14.41 -17.18 2.68
N THR A 239 13.54 -16.25 2.28
CA THR A 239 13.44 -14.96 2.95
C THR A 239 12.68 -15.11 4.27
N THR A 240 13.20 -14.52 5.33
CA THR A 240 12.67 -14.63 6.68
C THR A 240 12.11 -13.31 7.21
N ILE A 241 11.26 -13.38 8.23
CA ILE A 241 10.75 -12.20 8.93
C ILE A 241 11.88 -11.36 9.52
N GLN A 242 12.95 -11.99 10.01
CA GLN A 242 14.11 -11.29 10.58
C GLN A 242 14.76 -10.37 9.54
N MET A 243 14.89 -10.82 8.28
CA MET A 243 15.41 -9.99 7.19
C MET A 243 14.51 -8.77 6.92
N LEU A 244 13.18 -8.93 6.95
CA LEU A 244 12.28 -7.78 6.82
C LEU A 244 12.42 -6.82 8.02
N VAL A 245 12.61 -7.33 9.22
CA VAL A 245 12.84 -6.50 10.40
C VAL A 245 14.17 -5.76 10.33
N ASP A 246 15.20 -6.28 9.62
CA ASP A 246 16.44 -5.53 9.35
C ASP A 246 16.16 -4.25 8.54
N HIS A 247 15.27 -4.29 7.55
CA HIS A 247 14.83 -3.09 6.81
C HIS A 247 14.09 -2.10 7.72
N ILE A 248 13.22 -2.58 8.59
CA ILE A 248 12.47 -1.76 9.55
C ILE A 248 13.44 -1.09 10.54
N GLU A 249 14.36 -1.86 11.10
CA GLU A 249 15.38 -1.37 12.03
C GLU A 249 16.29 -0.33 11.39
N HIS A 250 16.66 -0.51 10.12
CA HIS A 250 17.47 0.45 9.38
C HIS A 250 16.78 1.83 9.31
N LEU A 251 15.49 1.90 8.92
CA LEU A 251 14.75 3.17 8.86
C LEU A 251 14.43 3.73 10.24
N HIS A 252 14.18 2.86 11.24
CA HIS A 252 14.01 3.28 12.62
C HIS A 252 15.28 4.03 13.12
N HIS A 253 16.47 3.46 12.91
CA HIS A 253 17.75 4.08 13.28
C HIS A 253 18.10 5.31 12.43
N ALA A 254 17.61 5.38 11.18
CA ALA A 254 17.72 6.59 10.36
C ALA A 254 16.84 7.76 10.85
N GLY A 255 15.99 7.52 11.86
CA GLY A 255 15.16 8.54 12.50
C GLY A 255 13.79 8.72 11.87
N LEU A 256 13.26 7.70 11.16
CA LEU A 256 11.91 7.69 10.60
C LEU A 256 10.89 6.96 11.50
N ALA A 257 11.24 6.58 12.73
CA ALA A 257 10.42 5.72 13.59
C ALA A 257 8.92 6.09 13.62
N SER A 258 8.58 7.38 13.62
CA SER A 258 7.20 7.88 13.67
C SER A 258 6.50 7.95 12.30
N GLN A 259 7.18 7.60 11.21
CA GLN A 259 6.68 7.63 9.83
C GLN A 259 6.49 6.22 9.25
N LEU A 260 6.89 5.17 10.00
CA LEU A 260 6.89 3.79 9.53
C LEU A 260 5.53 3.12 9.73
N GLY A 261 5.17 2.24 8.79
CA GLY A 261 3.97 1.43 8.80
C GLY A 261 4.11 0.15 7.98
N LEU A 262 3.01 -0.51 7.69
CA LEU A 262 2.95 -1.79 7.01
C LEU A 262 2.11 -1.70 5.74
N GLY A 263 2.56 -2.33 4.65
CA GLY A 263 1.86 -2.40 3.37
C GLY A 263 2.23 -3.71 2.67
N SER A 264 1.51 -4.77 3.00
CA SER A 264 1.91 -6.16 2.77
C SER A 264 2.14 -6.53 1.31
N ASP A 265 1.35 -5.97 0.41
CA ASP A 265 1.26 -6.37 -1.00
C ASP A 265 0.71 -7.81 -1.18
N PHE A 266 -0.05 -8.29 -0.18
CA PHE A 266 -0.75 -9.57 -0.28
C PHE A 266 -1.72 -9.57 -1.47
N ASP A 267 -1.90 -10.74 -2.06
CA ASP A 267 -2.63 -10.95 -3.31
C ASP A 267 -1.97 -10.36 -4.58
N GLY A 268 -0.97 -9.46 -4.46
CA GLY A 268 -0.17 -8.90 -5.56
C GLY A 268 1.20 -9.57 -5.75
N ILE A 269 1.72 -10.23 -4.71
CA ILE A 269 3.03 -10.87 -4.75
C ILE A 269 2.93 -12.39 -4.96
N SER A 270 3.81 -12.94 -5.80
CA SER A 270 3.83 -14.36 -6.13
C SER A 270 4.71 -15.19 -5.20
N SER A 271 5.73 -14.60 -4.57
CA SER A 271 6.60 -15.25 -3.61
C SER A 271 6.57 -14.55 -2.26
N LYS A 272 6.67 -15.34 -1.20
CA LYS A 272 6.30 -14.95 0.16
C LYS A 272 7.48 -15.06 1.13
N ILE A 273 7.44 -14.27 2.17
CA ILE A 273 8.34 -14.41 3.32
C ILE A 273 7.86 -15.59 4.17
N MET A 274 8.79 -16.44 4.60
CA MET A 274 8.49 -17.62 5.41
C MET A 274 7.79 -17.25 6.73
N ASN A 275 6.67 -17.88 7.03
CA ASN A 275 5.76 -17.59 8.15
C ASN A 275 5.09 -16.21 8.11
N LEU A 276 5.00 -15.62 6.90
CA LEU A 276 4.27 -14.37 6.61
C LEU A 276 3.65 -14.46 5.20
N GLU A 277 2.96 -15.59 4.94
CA GLU A 277 2.45 -15.91 3.60
C GLU A 277 1.08 -15.30 3.31
N ASP A 278 0.32 -14.95 4.36
CA ASP A 278 -0.99 -14.30 4.24
C ASP A 278 -1.33 -13.45 5.48
N ALA A 279 -2.42 -12.70 5.42
CA ALA A 279 -2.82 -11.77 6.47
C ALA A 279 -3.00 -12.44 7.86
N SER A 280 -3.31 -13.75 7.92
CA SER A 280 -3.48 -14.46 9.20
C SER A 280 -2.18 -14.60 10.02
N GLN A 281 -1.03 -14.37 9.38
CA GLN A 281 0.30 -14.51 9.98
C GLN A 281 0.95 -13.16 10.33
N SER A 282 0.28 -12.04 10.09
CA SER A 282 0.83 -10.69 10.30
C SER A 282 1.33 -10.45 11.73
N GLN A 283 0.76 -11.12 12.74
CA GLN A 283 1.26 -11.04 14.13
C GLN A 283 2.67 -11.61 14.32
N ASN A 284 3.13 -12.53 13.44
CA ASN A 284 4.49 -13.06 13.53
C ASN A 284 5.53 -11.94 13.29
N LEU A 285 5.26 -11.05 12.34
CA LEU A 285 6.10 -9.86 12.10
C LEU A 285 6.09 -8.92 13.30
N LEU A 286 4.91 -8.61 13.85
CA LEU A 286 4.78 -7.72 15.01
C LEU A 286 5.48 -8.29 16.25
N HIS A 287 5.45 -9.61 16.40
CA HIS A 287 6.16 -10.29 17.48
C HIS A 287 7.69 -10.10 17.34
N GLU A 288 8.25 -10.31 16.15
CA GLU A 288 9.69 -10.11 15.89
C GLU A 288 10.11 -8.64 16.10
N ILE A 289 9.30 -7.68 15.59
CA ILE A 289 9.52 -6.25 15.86
C ILE A 289 9.51 -5.96 17.36
N SER A 290 8.55 -6.54 18.09
CA SER A 290 8.45 -6.34 19.55
C SER A 290 9.66 -6.89 20.30
N VAL A 291 10.23 -8.00 19.85
CA VAL A 291 11.44 -8.61 20.44
C VAL A 291 12.67 -7.73 20.20
N ARG A 292 12.84 -7.20 18.98
CA ARG A 292 14.03 -6.46 18.57
C ARG A 292 13.99 -4.96 18.93
N LEU A 293 12.84 -4.32 18.77
CA LEU A 293 12.66 -2.87 18.88
C LEU A 293 11.72 -2.45 20.01
N GLY A 294 11.14 -3.42 20.71
CA GLY A 294 10.26 -3.17 21.85
C GLY A 294 8.78 -3.11 21.48
N SER A 295 7.92 -3.48 22.44
CA SER A 295 6.46 -3.58 22.24
C SER A 295 5.78 -2.26 21.94
N ALA A 296 6.32 -1.14 22.43
CA ALA A 296 5.80 0.20 22.13
C ALA A 296 5.98 0.54 20.64
N PHE A 297 7.16 0.27 20.08
CA PHE A 297 7.38 0.50 18.66
C PHE A 297 6.58 -0.47 17.77
N ALA A 298 6.41 -1.74 18.19
CA ALA A 298 5.52 -2.67 17.48
C ALA A 298 4.07 -2.16 17.40
N GLU A 299 3.57 -1.54 18.47
CA GLU A 299 2.25 -0.89 18.48
C GLU A 299 2.20 0.36 17.59
N ASP A 300 3.27 1.14 17.62
CA ASP A 300 3.40 2.35 16.81
C ASP A 300 3.44 2.06 15.31
N ILE A 301 4.28 1.14 14.85
CA ILE A 301 4.38 0.79 13.42
C ILE A 301 3.12 0.07 12.91
N ALA A 302 2.46 -0.72 13.76
CA ALA A 302 1.25 -1.44 13.39
C ALA A 302 0.05 -0.50 13.19
N PHE A 303 -0.09 0.53 14.02
CA PHE A 303 -1.30 1.35 14.08
C PHE A 303 -1.04 2.81 14.49
N GLY A 304 -0.25 3.02 15.55
CA GLY A 304 -0.13 4.30 16.24
C GLY A 304 0.46 5.42 15.37
N ASN A 305 1.46 5.11 14.53
CA ASN A 305 2.11 6.11 13.65
C ASN A 305 1.12 6.72 12.66
N PHE A 306 0.35 5.86 11.98
CA PHE A 306 -0.65 6.33 11.02
C PHE A 306 -1.75 7.14 11.70
N MET A 307 -2.27 6.69 12.84
CA MET A 307 -3.30 7.45 13.56
C MET A 307 -2.80 8.80 14.06
N ARG A 308 -1.54 8.89 14.50
CA ARG A 308 -0.94 10.20 14.82
C ARG A 308 -0.82 11.13 13.62
N TYR A 309 -0.55 10.56 12.44
CA TYR A 309 -0.55 11.33 11.18
C TYR A 309 -1.97 11.81 10.87
N VAL A 310 -2.98 10.93 10.93
CA VAL A 310 -4.40 11.28 10.72
C VAL A 310 -4.82 12.41 11.65
N ASN A 311 -4.62 12.27 12.95
CA ASN A 311 -5.04 13.26 13.96
C ASN A 311 -4.35 14.62 13.81
N ARG A 312 -3.24 14.69 13.08
CA ARG A 312 -2.53 15.95 12.80
C ARG A 312 -3.00 16.63 11.52
N HIS A 313 -3.46 15.87 10.53
CA HIS A 313 -3.62 16.36 9.17
C HIS A 313 -5.03 16.26 8.61
N PHE A 314 -5.91 15.43 9.18
CA PHE A 314 -7.29 15.16 8.77
C PHE A 314 -8.27 15.45 9.90
#